data_2910e7d926d821ef19cace160264f39b
#
_entry.id   2910e7d926d821ef19cace160264f39b
#
_cell.length_a   1.000
_cell.length_b   1.000
_cell.length_c   1.000
_cell.angle_alpha   90.00
_cell.angle_beta   90.00
_cell.angle_gamma   90.00
#
_symmetry.space_group_name_H-M   'P 1'
#
loop_
_entity.id
_entity.type
_entity.pdbx_description
1 polymer ?
#
loop_
_entity_poly.entity_id
_entity_poly.type
_entity_poly.pdbx_seq_one_letter_code
_entity_poly.pdbx_strand_id
1 'polypeptide(L)'
;LALVGSSGCGKSTVARAVMQLLPMGTICEGGLKLTGQDPRQLNRPALRRLRGQAAGLVFQDPMTRLNPLMPVGDHLLDTLKAHRSSTSAQWRKTRALDLLERVGIGAQRFRAYPHELSGGMRQRLAIALAIALEPPLLIADEPTTSLDVAVAGQVMAELSGLCRELGSALLLISHDLAMASRWCERMAMLDGGRRVEEGTSHQLLTQPQSSVGKRLVASALAREGGQSPERPSSEAVLRVDAMRCWHGIGGMPWSPVWLKAVDDVSFELLAGESLGVVGASGCGKSTLCRALMGLNSIRGGQVHLLGQDLLRLRGPSLRVARRAIQMVFQDPLACLNPALSVADAIADPLLIHGLCSKAAARERARSLLEQVGLSPADQFQDRFPKQLSGGQQQRVAIARALALEPKVLICDESVSMLDAEVQAEVLDLLRQLQHNLGLAMIFVTHDLAVASGFCHRVIVLDRGHIVEEGPGDRIFQAPQAEISRTLVDACPRLPR
;
A
#
# COMPACT_ATOMS: atom_id res chain seq x y z
N LEU A 1 -15.70 12.62 12.26
CA LEU A 1 -15.05 11.82 13.31
C LEU A 1 -14.15 10.78 12.67
N ALA A 2 -12.90 10.62 13.15
CA ALA A 2 -12.03 9.51 12.77
C ALA A 2 -11.97 8.46 13.89
N LEU A 3 -11.99 7.17 13.52
CA LEU A 3 -11.59 6.06 14.38
C LEU A 3 -10.19 5.63 13.98
N VAL A 4 -9.22 5.75 14.89
CA VAL A 4 -7.81 5.45 14.65
C VAL A 4 -7.30 4.39 15.64
N GLY A 5 -6.23 3.68 15.28
CA GLY A 5 -5.63 2.65 16.12
C GLY A 5 -4.85 1.63 15.29
N SER A 6 -4.15 0.71 15.95
CA SER A 6 -3.38 -0.35 15.32
C SER A 6 -4.27 -1.33 14.52
N SER A 7 -3.67 -2.10 13.64
CA SER A 7 -4.38 -3.16 12.89
C SER A 7 -4.98 -4.19 13.85
N GLY A 8 -6.20 -4.65 13.54
CA GLY A 8 -6.88 -5.64 14.38
C GLY A 8 -7.52 -5.10 15.67
N CYS A 9 -7.41 -3.81 16.01
CA CYS A 9 -8.02 -3.26 17.23
C CYS A 9 -9.56 -3.11 17.16
N GLY A 10 -10.22 -3.50 16.05
CA GLY A 10 -11.68 -3.55 15.95
C GLY A 10 -12.33 -2.39 15.18
N LYS A 11 -11.59 -1.46 14.56
CA LYS A 11 -12.13 -0.32 13.79
C LYS A 11 -13.17 -0.72 12.74
N SER A 12 -12.79 -1.59 11.81
CA SER A 12 -13.69 -2.10 10.75
C SER A 12 -14.84 -2.93 11.31
N THR A 13 -14.66 -3.54 12.50
CA THR A 13 -15.73 -4.27 13.19
C THR A 13 -16.84 -3.32 13.62
N VAL A 14 -16.50 -2.12 14.11
CA VAL A 14 -17.48 -1.05 14.44
C VAL A 14 -18.30 -0.66 13.21
N ALA A 15 -17.65 -0.39 12.06
CA ALA A 15 -18.34 -0.07 10.81
C ALA A 15 -19.31 -1.17 10.39
N ARG A 16 -18.84 -2.43 10.43
CA ARG A 16 -19.66 -3.61 10.07
C ARG A 16 -20.80 -3.82 11.06
N ALA A 17 -20.61 -3.54 12.35
CA ALA A 17 -21.66 -3.61 13.36
C ALA A 17 -22.78 -2.60 13.09
N VAL A 18 -22.43 -1.33 12.80
CA VAL A 18 -23.40 -0.27 12.44
C VAL A 18 -24.20 -0.68 11.20
N MET A 19 -23.57 -1.29 10.22
CA MET A 19 -24.19 -1.74 8.99
C MET A 19 -24.82 -3.14 9.08
N GLN A 20 -24.77 -3.80 10.25
CA GLN A 20 -25.22 -5.20 10.44
C GLN A 20 -24.61 -6.17 9.41
N LEU A 21 -23.29 -6.04 9.20
CA LEU A 21 -22.49 -6.86 8.28
C LEU A 21 -21.51 -7.78 9.01
N LEU A 22 -21.70 -7.97 10.31
CA LEU A 22 -20.92 -8.94 11.09
C LEU A 22 -21.26 -10.39 10.71
N PRO A 23 -20.32 -11.34 10.89
CA PRO A 23 -20.58 -12.74 10.67
C PRO A 23 -21.78 -13.26 11.48
N MET A 24 -22.46 -14.29 10.97
CA MET A 24 -23.56 -14.91 11.69
C MET A 24 -23.08 -15.49 13.03
N GLY A 25 -23.86 -15.32 14.09
CA GLY A 25 -23.51 -15.75 15.44
C GLY A 25 -22.70 -14.72 16.26
N THR A 26 -22.35 -13.56 15.68
CA THR A 26 -21.72 -12.48 16.43
C THR A 26 -22.73 -11.86 17.41
N ILE A 27 -22.37 -11.82 18.68
CA ILE A 27 -23.16 -11.14 19.73
C ILE A 27 -22.81 -9.66 19.72
N CYS A 28 -23.84 -8.80 19.63
CA CYS A 28 -23.69 -7.34 19.63
C CYS A 28 -24.57 -6.75 20.75
N GLU A 29 -23.95 -6.31 21.83
CA GLU A 29 -24.59 -5.73 23.00
C GLU A 29 -24.46 -4.20 23.04
N GLY A 30 -25.15 -3.56 23.95
CA GLY A 30 -25.14 -2.10 24.12
C GLY A 30 -26.17 -1.39 23.24
N GLY A 31 -26.13 -0.06 23.18
CA GLY A 31 -27.07 0.78 22.42
C GLY A 31 -26.49 1.15 21.06
N LEU A 32 -27.27 0.95 19.97
CA LEU A 32 -26.94 1.40 18.63
C LEU A 32 -28.17 2.09 18.04
N LYS A 33 -28.02 3.36 17.64
CA LYS A 33 -29.09 4.09 16.95
C LYS A 33 -28.53 4.77 15.69
N LEU A 34 -29.16 4.52 14.56
CA LEU A 34 -28.85 5.16 13.29
C LEU A 34 -30.15 5.81 12.79
N THR A 35 -30.14 7.14 12.61
CA THR A 35 -31.34 7.94 12.30
C THR A 35 -32.55 7.62 13.21
N GLY A 36 -32.28 7.41 14.51
CA GLY A 36 -33.30 7.10 15.53
C GLY A 36 -33.73 5.65 15.63
N GLN A 37 -33.31 4.78 14.71
CA GLN A 37 -33.66 3.36 14.68
C GLN A 37 -32.49 2.48 15.12
N ASP A 38 -32.79 1.36 15.79
CA ASP A 38 -31.79 0.33 16.09
C ASP A 38 -31.71 -0.67 14.92
N PRO A 39 -30.60 -0.70 14.17
CA PRO A 39 -30.45 -1.59 13.02
C PRO A 39 -30.62 -3.08 13.33
N ARG A 40 -30.36 -3.50 14.59
CA ARG A 40 -30.48 -4.89 15.04
C ARG A 40 -31.89 -5.39 15.14
N GLN A 41 -32.86 -4.46 15.31
CA GLN A 41 -34.28 -4.76 15.44
C GLN A 41 -35.04 -4.71 14.10
N LEU A 42 -34.35 -4.32 13.02
CA LEU A 42 -34.96 -4.18 11.71
C LEU A 42 -35.11 -5.53 11.00
N ASN A 43 -36.24 -5.72 10.33
CA ASN A 43 -36.41 -6.81 9.40
C ASN A 43 -35.58 -6.60 8.10
N ARG A 44 -35.41 -7.65 7.31
CA ARG A 44 -34.58 -7.60 6.09
C ARG A 44 -34.93 -6.45 5.12
N PRO A 45 -36.21 -6.14 4.81
CA PRO A 45 -36.57 -5.02 3.95
C PRO A 45 -36.19 -3.66 4.54
N ALA A 46 -36.43 -3.46 5.85
CA ALA A 46 -36.09 -2.22 6.54
C ALA A 46 -34.56 -2.05 6.65
N LEU A 47 -33.83 -3.11 6.95
CA LEU A 47 -32.36 -3.11 6.99
C LEU A 47 -31.76 -2.81 5.60
N ARG A 48 -32.35 -3.35 4.53
CA ARG A 48 -31.94 -3.02 3.16
C ARG A 48 -32.14 -1.54 2.86
N ARG A 49 -33.25 -0.93 3.27
CA ARG A 49 -33.49 0.51 3.12
C ARG A 49 -32.50 1.35 3.91
N LEU A 50 -32.25 0.98 5.17
CA LEU A 50 -31.27 1.65 6.03
C LEU A 50 -29.88 1.68 5.37
N ARG A 51 -29.43 0.54 4.82
CA ARG A 51 -28.19 0.46 4.04
C ARG A 51 -28.35 1.25 2.75
N GLY A 52 -27.66 2.36 2.62
CA GLY A 52 -27.70 3.27 1.49
C GLY A 52 -28.52 4.53 1.75
N GLN A 53 -29.69 4.49 2.44
CA GLN A 53 -30.50 5.69 2.72
C GLN A 53 -30.12 6.35 4.05
N ALA A 54 -29.78 5.60 5.09
CA ALA A 54 -29.36 6.14 6.38
C ALA A 54 -27.85 6.13 6.56
N ALA A 55 -27.16 5.15 5.99
CA ALA A 55 -25.70 5.11 5.95
C ALA A 55 -25.18 4.51 4.65
N GLY A 56 -24.16 5.13 4.07
CA GLY A 56 -23.32 4.59 3.01
C GLY A 56 -22.02 4.03 3.58
N LEU A 57 -21.45 3.00 2.95
CA LEU A 57 -20.19 2.40 3.36
C LEU A 57 -19.23 2.30 2.17
N VAL A 58 -18.07 2.94 2.31
CA VAL A 58 -16.92 2.76 1.44
C VAL A 58 -16.02 1.72 2.08
N PHE A 59 -15.79 0.60 1.41
CA PHE A 59 -14.97 -0.51 1.91
C PHE A 59 -13.48 -0.28 1.65
N GLN A 60 -12.63 -0.91 2.44
CA GLN A 60 -11.16 -0.86 2.38
C GLN A 60 -10.61 -1.28 1.01
N ASP A 61 -11.15 -2.34 0.40
CA ASP A 61 -10.72 -2.83 -0.90
C ASP A 61 -11.89 -2.86 -1.89
N PRO A 62 -11.97 -1.91 -2.82
CA PRO A 62 -13.04 -1.88 -3.83
C PRO A 62 -12.99 -3.06 -4.80
N MET A 63 -11.82 -3.69 -5.02
CA MET A 63 -11.68 -4.82 -5.94
C MET A 63 -12.47 -6.05 -5.49
N THR A 64 -12.51 -6.30 -4.19
CA THR A 64 -13.25 -7.44 -3.62
C THR A 64 -14.75 -7.22 -3.58
N ARG A 65 -15.23 -5.99 -3.86
CA ARG A 65 -16.64 -5.59 -3.75
C ARG A 65 -17.31 -5.31 -5.07
N LEU A 66 -16.53 -4.94 -6.08
CA LEU A 66 -17.03 -4.76 -7.43
C LEU A 66 -17.09 -6.10 -8.16
N ASN A 67 -18.19 -6.36 -8.86
CA ASN A 67 -18.27 -7.55 -9.72
C ASN A 67 -17.38 -7.32 -10.97
N PRO A 68 -16.31 -8.09 -11.18
CA PRO A 68 -15.37 -7.85 -12.27
C PRO A 68 -16.00 -8.08 -13.67
N LEU A 69 -17.13 -8.78 -13.73
CA LEU A 69 -17.86 -9.08 -14.96
C LEU A 69 -19.01 -8.09 -15.24
N MET A 70 -19.19 -7.07 -14.41
CA MET A 70 -20.24 -6.07 -14.51
C MET A 70 -19.66 -4.72 -14.91
N PRO A 71 -20.20 -4.02 -15.93
CA PRO A 71 -19.79 -2.66 -16.27
C PRO A 71 -19.99 -1.69 -15.12
N VAL A 72 -19.14 -0.64 -15.09
CA VAL A 72 -19.13 0.40 -14.06
C VAL A 72 -20.51 1.02 -13.85
N GLY A 73 -21.18 1.41 -14.94
CA GLY A 73 -22.51 2.00 -14.88
C GLY A 73 -23.58 1.07 -14.31
N ASP A 74 -23.46 -0.23 -14.58
CA ASP A 74 -24.46 -1.20 -14.14
C ASP A 74 -24.44 -1.41 -12.63
N HIS A 75 -23.29 -1.27 -11.95
CA HIS A 75 -23.21 -1.26 -10.50
C HIS A 75 -24.06 -0.13 -9.89
N LEU A 76 -24.00 1.07 -10.47
CA LEU A 76 -24.82 2.21 -10.04
C LEU A 76 -26.31 2.00 -10.38
N LEU A 77 -26.62 1.49 -11.59
CA LEU A 77 -27.99 1.19 -11.98
C LEU A 77 -28.65 0.16 -11.07
N ASP A 78 -27.91 -0.91 -10.69
CA ASP A 78 -28.41 -1.93 -9.77
C ASP A 78 -28.65 -1.37 -8.36
N THR A 79 -27.75 -0.54 -7.86
CA THR A 79 -27.92 0.15 -6.58
C THR A 79 -29.15 1.05 -6.59
N LEU A 80 -29.31 1.89 -7.62
CA LEU A 80 -30.47 2.76 -7.77
C LEU A 80 -31.78 1.96 -7.95
N LYS A 81 -31.79 0.90 -8.76
CA LYS A 81 -32.95 0.03 -8.96
C LYS A 81 -33.37 -0.67 -7.66
N ALA A 82 -32.40 -1.09 -6.85
CA ALA A 82 -32.65 -1.76 -5.59
C ALA A 82 -33.36 -0.89 -4.55
N HIS A 83 -33.15 0.44 -4.58
CA HIS A 83 -33.66 1.39 -3.59
C HIS A 83 -34.70 2.37 -4.14
N ARG A 84 -34.73 2.59 -5.45
CA ARG A 84 -35.63 3.52 -6.16
C ARG A 84 -36.32 2.81 -7.30
N SER A 85 -36.97 1.64 -7.03
CA SER A 85 -37.59 0.79 -8.03
C SER A 85 -38.74 1.48 -8.82
N SER A 86 -39.39 2.47 -8.22
CA SER A 86 -40.46 3.25 -8.86
C SER A 86 -39.97 4.30 -9.88
N THR A 87 -38.65 4.59 -9.94
CA THR A 87 -38.13 5.55 -10.92
C THR A 87 -37.94 4.93 -12.30
N SER A 88 -38.02 5.76 -13.35
CA SER A 88 -37.83 5.30 -14.72
C SER A 88 -36.37 4.84 -14.98
N ALA A 89 -36.17 3.97 -15.95
CA ALA A 89 -34.83 3.55 -16.37
C ALA A 89 -33.97 4.73 -16.85
N GLN A 90 -34.61 5.69 -17.53
CA GLN A 90 -33.97 6.91 -18.00
C GLN A 90 -33.45 7.76 -16.82
N TRP A 91 -34.27 7.96 -15.78
CA TRP A 91 -33.88 8.68 -14.58
C TRP A 91 -32.67 8.03 -13.90
N ARG A 92 -32.72 6.69 -13.73
CA ARG A 92 -31.61 5.95 -13.13
C ARG A 92 -30.32 6.09 -13.92
N LYS A 93 -30.39 6.05 -15.26
CA LYS A 93 -29.23 6.23 -16.12
C LYS A 93 -28.64 7.64 -16.01
N THR A 94 -29.49 8.68 -16.06
CA THR A 94 -29.05 10.07 -15.89
C THR A 94 -28.40 10.26 -14.53
N ARG A 95 -29.00 9.72 -13.46
CA ARG A 95 -28.44 9.81 -12.10
C ARG A 95 -27.12 9.04 -11.98
N ALA A 96 -26.98 7.88 -12.59
CA ALA A 96 -25.72 7.13 -12.59
C ALA A 96 -24.59 7.87 -13.31
N LEU A 97 -24.88 8.57 -14.41
CA LEU A 97 -23.92 9.41 -15.10
C LEU A 97 -23.53 10.63 -14.26
N ASP A 98 -24.49 11.33 -13.64
CA ASP A 98 -24.22 12.42 -12.70
C ASP A 98 -23.30 11.99 -11.55
N LEU A 99 -23.56 10.82 -10.95
CA LEU A 99 -22.73 10.28 -9.88
C LEU A 99 -21.30 9.99 -10.34
N LEU A 100 -21.09 9.48 -11.54
CA LEU A 100 -19.75 9.26 -12.09
C LEU A 100 -19.02 10.57 -12.31
N GLU A 101 -19.69 11.59 -12.83
CA GLU A 101 -19.09 12.92 -13.02
C GLU A 101 -18.71 13.58 -11.70
N ARG A 102 -19.56 13.50 -10.67
CA ARG A 102 -19.30 14.02 -9.32
C ARG A 102 -18.05 13.44 -8.66
N VAL A 103 -17.72 12.19 -8.98
CA VAL A 103 -16.49 11.54 -8.48
C VAL A 103 -15.35 11.59 -9.50
N GLY A 104 -15.44 12.45 -10.52
CA GLY A 104 -14.39 12.65 -11.53
C GLY A 104 -14.15 11.44 -12.46
N ILE A 105 -15.16 10.57 -12.62
CA ILE A 105 -15.14 9.49 -13.61
C ILE A 105 -15.95 9.94 -14.81
N GLY A 106 -15.29 10.16 -15.96
CA GLY A 106 -15.98 10.63 -17.16
C GLY A 106 -17.02 9.63 -17.68
N ALA A 107 -18.10 10.15 -18.26
CA ALA A 107 -19.25 9.37 -18.80
C ALA A 107 -18.83 8.27 -19.79
N GLN A 108 -17.71 8.45 -20.51
CA GLN A 108 -17.14 7.46 -21.45
C GLN A 108 -16.77 6.14 -20.76
N ARG A 109 -16.52 6.15 -19.44
CA ARG A 109 -16.21 4.96 -18.63
C ARG A 109 -17.45 4.20 -18.16
N PHE A 110 -18.65 4.65 -18.48
CA PHE A 110 -19.90 4.00 -18.06
C PHE A 110 -19.97 2.51 -18.43
N ARG A 111 -19.45 2.16 -19.61
CA ARG A 111 -19.41 0.78 -20.12
C ARG A 111 -18.11 0.04 -19.82
N ALA A 112 -17.12 0.71 -19.22
CA ALA A 112 -15.87 0.08 -18.84
C ALA A 112 -16.10 -0.92 -17.70
N TYR A 113 -15.19 -1.90 -17.59
CA TYR A 113 -15.19 -2.86 -16.50
C TYR A 113 -14.25 -2.41 -15.37
N PRO A 114 -14.43 -2.91 -14.12
CA PRO A 114 -13.58 -2.51 -13.00
C PRO A 114 -12.09 -2.72 -13.23
N HIS A 115 -11.69 -3.75 -13.96
CA HIS A 115 -10.28 -4.02 -14.27
C HIS A 115 -9.65 -3.01 -15.25
N GLU A 116 -10.46 -2.26 -15.99
CA GLU A 116 -10.00 -1.20 -16.90
C GLU A 116 -9.81 0.15 -16.20
N LEU A 117 -10.17 0.24 -14.90
CA LEU A 117 -10.03 1.43 -14.08
C LEU A 117 -8.71 1.39 -13.28
N SER A 118 -8.09 2.55 -13.06
CA SER A 118 -7.00 2.68 -12.07
C SER A 118 -7.49 2.44 -10.64
N GLY A 119 -6.58 2.22 -9.69
CA GLY A 119 -6.92 2.06 -8.27
C GLY A 119 -7.75 3.22 -7.72
N GLY A 120 -7.31 4.46 -7.98
CA GLY A 120 -8.06 5.66 -7.59
C GLY A 120 -9.44 5.78 -8.24
N MET A 121 -9.58 5.41 -9.52
CA MET A 121 -10.90 5.40 -10.20
C MET A 121 -11.84 4.34 -9.60
N ARG A 122 -11.34 3.18 -9.22
CA ARG A 122 -12.16 2.15 -8.54
C ARG A 122 -12.63 2.65 -7.17
N GLN A 123 -11.77 3.33 -6.44
CA GLN A 123 -12.13 3.93 -5.14
C GLN A 123 -13.18 5.02 -5.32
N ARG A 124 -13.05 5.88 -6.33
CA ARG A 124 -14.06 6.89 -6.69
C ARG A 124 -15.40 6.24 -7.06
N LEU A 125 -15.40 5.11 -7.78
CA LEU A 125 -16.62 4.35 -8.04
C LEU A 125 -17.25 3.81 -6.75
N ALA A 126 -16.45 3.29 -5.81
CA ALA A 126 -16.95 2.85 -4.51
C ALA A 126 -17.57 4.01 -3.71
N ILE A 127 -16.98 5.20 -3.78
CA ILE A 127 -17.55 6.42 -3.20
C ILE A 127 -18.89 6.77 -3.88
N ALA A 128 -18.94 6.76 -5.23
CA ALA A 128 -20.18 7.02 -5.99
C ALA A 128 -21.31 6.07 -5.58
N LEU A 129 -21.02 4.78 -5.39
CA LEU A 129 -21.96 3.79 -4.90
C LEU A 129 -22.45 4.09 -3.48
N ALA A 130 -21.54 4.51 -2.59
CA ALA A 130 -21.88 4.80 -1.20
C ALA A 130 -22.74 6.06 -1.05
N ILE A 131 -22.55 7.07 -1.93
CA ILE A 131 -23.33 8.32 -1.91
C ILE A 131 -24.55 8.31 -2.84
N ALA A 132 -24.80 7.23 -3.57
CA ALA A 132 -25.84 7.16 -4.60
C ALA A 132 -27.25 7.55 -4.13
N LEU A 133 -27.51 7.33 -2.83
CA LEU A 133 -28.79 7.63 -2.17
C LEU A 133 -28.71 8.83 -1.20
N GLU A 134 -27.60 9.57 -1.20
CA GLU A 134 -27.37 10.75 -0.37
C GLU A 134 -27.60 10.48 1.13
N PRO A 135 -26.89 9.50 1.71
CA PRO A 135 -27.08 9.13 3.10
C PRO A 135 -26.61 10.22 4.06
N PRO A 136 -27.28 10.45 5.22
CA PRO A 136 -26.83 11.40 6.23
C PRO A 136 -25.55 10.96 6.96
N LEU A 137 -25.15 9.69 6.86
CA LEU A 137 -23.89 9.17 7.39
C LEU A 137 -23.11 8.45 6.28
N LEU A 138 -21.86 8.83 6.09
CA LEU A 138 -20.92 8.08 5.25
C LEU A 138 -19.84 7.48 6.14
N ILE A 139 -19.68 6.17 6.08
CA ILE A 139 -18.62 5.41 6.75
C ILE A 139 -17.57 5.08 5.70
N ALA A 140 -16.33 5.49 5.92
CA ALA A 140 -15.20 5.20 5.04
C ALA A 140 -14.18 4.34 5.81
N ASP A 141 -14.10 3.06 5.46
CA ASP A 141 -13.22 2.08 6.09
C ASP A 141 -11.92 1.99 5.28
N GLU A 142 -10.87 2.68 5.77
CA GLU A 142 -9.55 2.77 5.14
C GLU A 142 -9.60 3.09 3.63
N PRO A 143 -10.25 4.20 3.22
CA PRO A 143 -10.59 4.45 1.82
C PRO A 143 -9.38 4.71 0.91
N THR A 144 -8.17 4.78 1.44
CA THR A 144 -6.96 5.17 0.70
C THR A 144 -5.80 4.18 0.81
N THR A 145 -5.95 3.08 1.54
CA THR A 145 -4.86 2.14 1.88
C THR A 145 -4.15 1.53 0.65
N SER A 146 -4.83 1.37 -0.48
CA SER A 146 -4.25 0.81 -1.71
C SER A 146 -3.86 1.86 -2.75
N LEU A 147 -3.85 3.14 -2.37
CA LEU A 147 -3.57 4.27 -3.26
C LEU A 147 -2.22 4.89 -2.95
N ASP A 148 -1.57 5.45 -3.97
CA ASP A 148 -0.41 6.31 -3.74
C ASP A 148 -0.83 7.62 -3.03
N VAL A 149 0.13 8.25 -2.35
CA VAL A 149 -0.11 9.40 -1.46
C VAL A 149 -0.83 10.55 -2.18
N ALA A 150 -0.48 10.83 -3.43
CA ALA A 150 -1.07 11.93 -4.20
C ALA A 150 -2.54 11.64 -4.56
N VAL A 151 -2.82 10.42 -5.06
CA VAL A 151 -4.20 9.99 -5.36
C VAL A 151 -5.03 9.87 -4.09
N ALA A 152 -4.44 9.38 -2.98
CA ALA A 152 -5.10 9.30 -1.68
C ALA A 152 -5.58 10.67 -1.19
N GLY A 153 -4.72 11.70 -1.29
CA GLY A 153 -5.08 13.09 -0.97
C GLY A 153 -6.24 13.61 -1.81
N GLN A 154 -6.23 13.36 -3.12
CA GLN A 154 -7.30 13.76 -4.02
C GLN A 154 -8.63 13.07 -3.69
N VAL A 155 -8.62 11.75 -3.51
CA VAL A 155 -9.82 10.96 -3.16
C VAL A 155 -10.42 11.45 -1.83
N MET A 156 -9.60 11.74 -0.83
CA MET A 156 -10.08 12.28 0.45
C MET A 156 -10.64 13.69 0.32
N ALA A 157 -10.04 14.55 -0.50
CA ALA A 157 -10.57 15.90 -0.77
C ALA A 157 -11.95 15.83 -1.43
N GLU A 158 -12.12 14.97 -2.42
CA GLU A 158 -13.40 14.72 -3.09
C GLU A 158 -14.44 14.15 -2.12
N LEU A 159 -14.07 13.11 -1.35
CA LEU A 159 -14.95 12.49 -0.35
C LEU A 159 -15.44 13.53 0.68
N SER A 160 -14.52 14.34 1.22
CA SER A 160 -14.84 15.40 2.18
C SER A 160 -15.69 16.52 1.55
N GLY A 161 -15.42 16.87 0.29
CA GLY A 161 -16.19 17.81 -0.50
C GLY A 161 -17.65 17.35 -0.68
N LEU A 162 -17.81 16.10 -1.12
CA LEU A 162 -19.13 15.46 -1.29
C LEU A 162 -19.91 15.36 0.03
N CYS A 163 -19.25 15.01 1.14
CA CYS A 163 -19.90 15.00 2.46
C CYS A 163 -20.43 16.39 2.85
N ARG A 164 -19.67 17.45 2.60
CA ARG A 164 -20.11 18.84 2.87
C ARG A 164 -21.26 19.27 1.97
N GLU A 165 -21.20 18.97 0.69
CA GLU A 165 -22.24 19.27 -0.29
C GLU A 165 -23.57 18.59 0.07
N LEU A 166 -23.49 17.31 0.48
CA LEU A 166 -24.67 16.50 0.83
C LEU A 166 -25.15 16.72 2.28
N GLY A 167 -24.41 17.45 3.12
CA GLY A 167 -24.70 17.56 4.54
C GLY A 167 -24.52 16.23 5.29
N SER A 168 -23.72 15.31 4.76
CA SER A 168 -23.48 13.98 5.34
C SER A 168 -22.37 14.04 6.40
N ALA A 169 -22.60 13.38 7.54
CA ALA A 169 -21.54 13.15 8.53
C ALA A 169 -20.55 12.10 8.00
N LEU A 170 -19.24 12.33 8.21
CA LEU A 170 -18.19 11.37 7.86
C LEU A 170 -17.69 10.65 9.11
N LEU A 171 -17.75 9.30 9.09
CA LEU A 171 -17.01 8.42 9.99
C LEU A 171 -15.84 7.81 9.21
N LEU A 172 -14.63 8.33 9.41
CA LEU A 172 -13.41 7.86 8.78
C LEU A 172 -12.74 6.82 9.67
N ILE A 173 -12.44 5.65 9.14
CA ILE A 173 -11.60 4.65 9.78
C ILE A 173 -10.25 4.69 9.10
N SER A 174 -9.18 4.88 9.88
CA SER A 174 -7.81 4.97 9.37
C SER A 174 -6.82 4.47 10.41
N HIS A 175 -5.70 3.94 9.93
CA HIS A 175 -4.50 3.71 10.74
C HIS A 175 -3.49 4.87 10.60
N ASP A 176 -3.74 5.82 9.71
CA ASP A 176 -2.90 6.99 9.47
C ASP A 176 -3.43 8.21 10.24
N LEU A 177 -2.71 8.61 11.30
CA LEU A 177 -3.07 9.74 12.15
C LEU A 177 -2.99 11.08 11.42
N ALA A 178 -1.99 11.25 10.54
CA ALA A 178 -1.80 12.49 9.80
C ALA A 178 -2.93 12.69 8.79
N MET A 179 -3.33 11.62 8.08
CA MET A 179 -4.52 11.64 7.23
C MET A 179 -5.79 11.93 8.03
N ALA A 180 -6.00 11.23 9.14
CA ALA A 180 -7.17 11.39 9.97
C ALA A 180 -7.30 12.85 10.51
N SER A 181 -6.19 13.46 10.92
CA SER A 181 -6.16 14.83 11.44
C SER A 181 -6.47 15.90 10.39
N ARG A 182 -6.03 15.66 9.15
CA ARG A 182 -6.27 16.59 8.03
C ARG A 182 -7.75 16.67 7.65
N TRP A 183 -8.50 15.57 7.79
CA TRP A 183 -9.86 15.45 7.27
C TRP A 183 -10.96 15.36 8.33
N CYS A 184 -10.59 15.14 9.60
CA CYS A 184 -11.55 15.02 10.70
C CYS A 184 -11.18 15.94 11.86
N GLU A 185 -12.17 16.68 12.36
CA GLU A 185 -12.01 17.60 13.51
C GLU A 185 -11.81 16.85 14.83
N ARG A 186 -12.39 15.65 14.94
CA ARG A 186 -12.35 14.81 16.13
C ARG A 186 -11.85 13.42 15.78
N MET A 187 -11.13 12.84 16.73
CA MET A 187 -10.66 11.44 16.64
C MET A 187 -11.02 10.68 17.90
N ALA A 188 -11.22 9.37 17.74
CA ALA A 188 -11.29 8.40 18.83
C ALA A 188 -10.25 7.30 18.57
N MET A 189 -9.38 7.05 19.56
CA MET A 189 -8.34 6.04 19.51
C MET A 189 -8.85 4.74 20.08
N LEU A 190 -8.66 3.65 19.32
CA LEU A 190 -9.05 2.30 19.71
C LEU A 190 -7.81 1.43 19.93
N ASP A 191 -7.87 0.59 20.98
CA ASP A 191 -6.89 -0.46 21.23
C ASP A 191 -7.58 -1.66 21.90
N GLY A 192 -7.25 -2.88 21.46
CA GLY A 192 -7.81 -4.12 22.01
C GLY A 192 -9.36 -4.13 22.08
N GLY A 193 -10.05 -3.53 21.10
CA GLY A 193 -11.50 -3.44 21.04
C GLY A 193 -12.11 -2.36 21.96
N ARG A 194 -11.30 -1.52 22.61
CA ARG A 194 -11.77 -0.48 23.54
C ARG A 194 -11.38 0.90 23.03
N ARG A 195 -12.25 1.89 23.28
CA ARG A 195 -11.90 3.29 23.11
C ARG A 195 -11.01 3.72 24.26
N VAL A 196 -9.76 4.07 23.98
CA VAL A 196 -8.75 4.45 24.97
C VAL A 196 -8.65 5.97 25.15
N GLU A 197 -8.96 6.72 24.10
CA GLU A 197 -8.90 8.19 24.12
C GLU A 197 -9.82 8.80 23.08
N GLU A 198 -10.39 9.97 23.34
CA GLU A 198 -11.22 10.72 22.38
C GLU A 198 -11.05 12.22 22.63
N GLY A 199 -10.99 13.00 21.54
CA GLY A 199 -10.85 14.46 21.62
C GLY A 199 -10.82 15.11 20.26
N THR A 200 -10.42 16.39 20.22
CA THR A 200 -10.10 17.06 18.95
C THR A 200 -8.83 16.44 18.35
N SER A 201 -8.75 16.41 17.03
CA SER A 201 -7.58 15.88 16.32
C SER A 201 -6.30 16.55 16.79
N HIS A 202 -6.30 17.88 16.93
CA HIS A 202 -5.15 18.66 17.42
C HIS A 202 -4.73 18.24 18.83
N GLN A 203 -5.69 18.13 19.77
CA GLN A 203 -5.39 17.75 21.16
C GLN A 203 -4.74 16.37 21.26
N LEU A 204 -5.31 15.38 20.55
CA LEU A 204 -4.81 14.01 20.59
C LEU A 204 -3.42 13.85 19.96
N LEU A 205 -3.06 14.72 19.02
CA LEU A 205 -1.74 14.68 18.38
C LEU A 205 -0.68 15.46 19.17
N THR A 206 -1.06 16.57 19.81
CA THR A 206 -0.08 17.40 20.55
C THR A 206 0.08 16.98 22.01
N GLN A 207 -0.97 16.46 22.63
CA GLN A 207 -1.01 16.11 24.06
C GLN A 207 -1.72 14.79 24.33
N PRO A 208 -1.27 13.66 23.70
CA PRO A 208 -1.88 12.35 23.96
C PRO A 208 -1.71 11.95 25.43
N GLN A 209 -2.80 11.54 26.07
CA GLN A 209 -2.80 11.15 27.49
C GLN A 209 -2.52 9.65 27.64
N SER A 210 -3.15 8.82 26.79
CA SER A 210 -3.00 7.38 26.85
C SER A 210 -1.62 6.91 26.38
N SER A 211 -1.14 5.78 26.93
CA SER A 211 0.09 5.15 26.46
C SER A 211 0.01 4.74 24.99
N VAL A 212 -1.17 4.33 24.54
CA VAL A 212 -1.46 3.98 23.14
C VAL A 212 -1.38 5.22 22.25
N GLY A 213 -2.01 6.33 22.67
CA GLY A 213 -1.95 7.59 21.94
C GLY A 213 -0.53 8.11 21.79
N LYS A 214 0.27 8.08 22.87
CA LYS A 214 1.69 8.44 22.85
C LYS A 214 2.49 7.58 21.87
N ARG A 215 2.28 6.28 21.86
CA ARG A 215 2.94 5.34 20.97
C ARG A 215 2.56 5.56 19.50
N LEU A 216 1.28 5.73 19.21
CA LEU A 216 0.80 5.97 17.85
C LEU A 216 1.33 7.31 17.30
N VAL A 217 1.31 8.37 18.11
CA VAL A 217 1.84 9.68 17.71
C VAL A 217 3.35 9.62 17.52
N ALA A 218 4.10 8.96 18.41
CA ALA A 218 5.55 8.78 18.25
C ALA A 218 5.89 8.02 16.97
N SER A 219 5.15 6.94 16.63
CA SER A 219 5.33 6.19 15.39
C SER A 219 5.01 7.04 14.16
N ALA A 220 3.99 7.90 14.23
CA ALA A 220 3.64 8.80 13.13
C ALA A 220 4.70 9.91 12.94
N LEU A 221 5.23 10.49 14.03
CA LEU A 221 6.32 11.48 13.99
C LEU A 221 7.62 10.89 13.45
N ALA A 222 7.94 9.65 13.79
CA ALA A 222 9.13 8.96 13.27
C ALA A 222 9.09 8.77 11.74
N ARG A 223 7.91 8.85 11.11
CA ARG A 223 7.73 8.83 9.64
C ARG A 223 7.91 10.20 8.99
N GLU A 224 7.78 11.29 9.74
CA GLU A 224 7.95 12.66 9.22
C GLU A 224 9.42 13.00 9.03
N GLY A 225 10.03 12.50 7.95
CA GLY A 225 11.32 12.95 7.42
C GLY A 225 12.41 13.24 8.46
N GLY A 226 13.23 12.23 8.78
CA GLY A 226 14.48 12.40 9.51
C GLY A 226 15.58 12.98 8.62
N GLN A 227 16.75 13.28 9.21
CA GLN A 227 17.96 13.48 8.42
C GLN A 227 18.29 12.18 7.68
N SER A 228 18.63 12.31 6.40
CA SER A 228 19.14 11.18 5.62
C SER A 228 20.42 10.66 6.25
N PRO A 229 20.62 9.34 6.35
CA PRO A 229 21.89 8.78 6.78
C PRO A 229 23.03 9.25 5.87
N GLU A 230 24.24 9.35 6.41
CA GLU A 230 25.40 9.72 5.62
C GLU A 230 25.75 8.64 4.58
N ARG A 231 25.93 9.04 3.31
CA ARG A 231 26.20 8.12 2.21
C ARG A 231 27.54 7.39 2.45
N PRO A 232 27.60 6.04 2.37
CA PRO A 232 28.83 5.31 2.56
C PRO A 232 29.82 5.63 1.45
N SER A 233 31.11 5.71 1.82
CA SER A 233 32.24 5.85 0.88
C SER A 233 32.76 4.46 0.54
N SER A 234 32.11 3.75 -0.39
CA SER A 234 32.41 2.38 -0.76
C SER A 234 32.31 2.17 -2.27
N GLU A 235 32.71 1.00 -2.74
CA GLU A 235 32.61 0.65 -4.17
C GLU A 235 31.16 0.40 -4.60
N ALA A 236 30.89 0.68 -5.88
CA ALA A 236 29.59 0.42 -6.48
C ALA A 236 29.36 -1.10 -6.65
N VAL A 237 28.29 -1.61 -6.03
CA VAL A 237 27.86 -3.01 -6.18
C VAL A 237 26.90 -3.20 -7.34
N LEU A 238 26.18 -2.14 -7.72
CA LEU A 238 25.29 -2.12 -8.89
C LEU A 238 25.49 -0.82 -9.65
N ARG A 239 25.67 -0.91 -10.97
CA ARG A 239 25.70 0.23 -11.88
C ARG A 239 24.74 0.00 -13.01
N VAL A 240 23.92 0.98 -13.27
CA VAL A 240 22.91 1.00 -14.34
C VAL A 240 23.21 2.19 -15.25
N ASP A 241 23.41 1.94 -16.54
CA ASP A 241 23.76 2.96 -17.52
C ASP A 241 22.73 2.95 -18.66
N ALA A 242 22.03 4.07 -18.86
CA ALA A 242 21.07 4.33 -19.93
C ALA A 242 20.04 3.21 -20.15
N MET A 243 19.54 2.63 -19.05
CA MET A 243 18.63 1.46 -19.10
C MET A 243 17.29 1.83 -19.71
N ARG A 244 16.82 0.98 -20.64
CA ARG A 244 15.52 1.12 -21.33
C ARG A 244 14.72 -0.17 -21.20
N CYS A 245 13.52 -0.07 -20.60
CA CYS A 245 12.57 -1.17 -20.49
C CYS A 245 11.19 -0.72 -20.95
N TRP A 246 10.77 -1.21 -22.12
CA TRP A 246 9.53 -0.80 -22.79
C TRP A 246 8.59 -1.99 -22.95
N HIS A 247 7.30 -1.76 -22.75
CA HIS A 247 6.24 -2.73 -22.94
C HIS A 247 5.43 -2.47 -24.20
N GLY A 248 5.17 -3.50 -24.99
CA GLY A 248 4.27 -3.39 -26.13
C GLY A 248 2.82 -3.29 -25.66
N ILE A 249 2.13 -2.20 -26.03
CA ILE A 249 0.74 -1.94 -25.61
C ILE A 249 -0.25 -2.04 -26.76
N GLY A 250 0.20 -2.42 -27.96
CA GLY A 250 -0.63 -2.57 -29.16
C GLY A 250 0.13 -2.16 -30.42
N GLY A 251 -0.61 -1.82 -31.46
CA GLY A 251 -0.09 -1.50 -32.78
C GLY A 251 -0.06 -2.72 -33.70
N MET A 252 0.35 -2.51 -34.96
CA MET A 252 0.55 -3.60 -35.93
C MET A 252 1.92 -4.24 -35.73
N PRO A 253 2.16 -5.50 -36.13
CA PRO A 253 3.46 -6.16 -35.98
C PRO A 253 4.62 -5.35 -36.56
N TRP A 254 4.39 -4.56 -37.59
CA TRP A 254 5.40 -3.69 -38.24
C TRP A 254 5.44 -2.25 -37.69
N SER A 255 4.50 -1.86 -36.81
CA SER A 255 4.46 -0.57 -36.13
C SER A 255 3.92 -0.72 -34.70
N PRO A 256 4.69 -1.38 -33.81
CA PRO A 256 4.27 -1.60 -32.43
C PRO A 256 4.25 -0.27 -31.66
N VAL A 257 3.22 -0.09 -30.83
CA VAL A 257 3.14 1.01 -29.87
C VAL A 257 3.80 0.58 -28.57
N TRP A 258 4.78 1.36 -28.10
CA TRP A 258 5.56 1.05 -26.91
C TRP A 258 5.22 1.99 -25.76
N LEU A 259 4.93 1.42 -24.60
CA LEU A 259 4.95 2.14 -23.34
C LEU A 259 6.40 2.13 -22.81
N LYS A 260 7.01 3.29 -22.77
CA LYS A 260 8.36 3.51 -22.26
C LYS A 260 8.34 3.60 -20.74
N ALA A 261 8.19 2.46 -20.07
CA ALA A 261 8.04 2.41 -18.63
C ALA A 261 9.32 2.79 -17.87
N VAL A 262 10.49 2.50 -18.46
CA VAL A 262 11.81 2.99 -18.05
C VAL A 262 12.54 3.40 -19.31
N ASP A 263 13.00 4.64 -19.39
CA ASP A 263 13.63 5.21 -20.58
C ASP A 263 14.84 6.07 -20.17
N ASP A 264 16.04 5.60 -20.52
CA ASP A 264 17.32 6.26 -20.27
C ASP A 264 17.63 6.51 -18.78
N VAL A 265 17.43 5.48 -17.94
CA VAL A 265 17.68 5.56 -16.51
C VAL A 265 19.11 5.13 -16.19
N SER A 266 19.85 6.00 -15.50
CA SER A 266 21.23 5.75 -15.05
C SER A 266 21.38 6.06 -13.57
N PHE A 267 21.99 5.16 -12.81
CA PHE A 267 22.36 5.36 -11.41
C PHE A 267 23.37 4.30 -10.98
N GLU A 268 24.02 4.55 -9.84
CA GLU A 268 24.86 3.56 -9.16
C GLU A 268 24.34 3.30 -7.75
N LEU A 269 24.69 2.16 -7.17
CA LEU A 269 24.40 1.80 -5.79
C LEU A 269 25.66 1.30 -5.14
N LEU A 270 26.07 1.93 -4.03
CA LEU A 270 27.28 1.57 -3.29
C LEU A 270 27.02 0.45 -2.29
N ALA A 271 28.05 -0.29 -1.90
CA ALA A 271 27.93 -1.29 -0.84
C ALA A 271 27.47 -0.60 0.48
N GLY A 272 26.45 -1.19 1.13
CA GLY A 272 25.86 -0.60 2.33
C GLY A 272 24.97 0.63 2.10
N GLU A 273 24.81 1.13 0.87
CA GLU A 273 23.91 2.25 0.55
C GLU A 273 22.44 1.80 0.50
N SER A 274 21.53 2.63 1.00
CA SER A 274 20.10 2.56 0.69
C SER A 274 19.73 3.67 -0.29
N LEU A 275 19.28 3.29 -1.48
CA LEU A 275 18.77 4.15 -2.54
C LEU A 275 17.26 4.10 -2.57
N GLY A 276 16.61 5.22 -2.27
CA GLY A 276 15.15 5.37 -2.42
C GLY A 276 14.78 5.58 -3.89
N VAL A 277 13.75 4.84 -4.36
CA VAL A 277 13.13 5.08 -5.67
C VAL A 277 11.71 5.50 -5.44
N VAL A 278 11.40 6.78 -5.65
CA VAL A 278 10.08 7.36 -5.40
C VAL A 278 9.44 7.90 -6.68
N GLY A 279 8.12 8.04 -6.66
CA GLY A 279 7.37 8.58 -7.80
C GLY A 279 5.91 8.14 -7.76
N ALA A 280 5.08 8.75 -8.60
CA ALA A 280 3.67 8.43 -8.71
C ALA A 280 3.42 6.97 -9.15
N SER A 281 2.21 6.47 -8.94
CA SER A 281 1.81 5.15 -9.44
C SER A 281 1.93 5.10 -10.97
N GLY A 282 2.53 4.01 -11.48
CA GLY A 282 2.73 3.83 -12.93
C GLY A 282 3.91 4.57 -13.53
N CYS A 283 4.75 5.30 -12.77
CA CYS A 283 5.93 6.01 -13.31
C CYS A 283 7.10 5.11 -13.72
N GLY A 284 7.04 3.78 -13.40
CA GLY A 284 8.04 2.80 -13.83
C GLY A 284 8.85 2.13 -12.71
N LYS A 285 8.63 2.44 -11.43
CA LYS A 285 9.39 1.91 -10.27
C LYS A 285 9.48 0.38 -10.26
N SER A 286 8.34 -0.31 -10.23
CA SER A 286 8.33 -1.79 -10.22
C SER A 286 8.84 -2.39 -11.53
N THR A 287 8.70 -1.68 -12.66
CA THR A 287 9.30 -2.09 -13.93
C THR A 287 10.81 -2.05 -13.85
N LEU A 288 11.39 -0.98 -13.27
CA LEU A 288 12.82 -0.84 -13.01
C LEU A 288 13.34 -2.02 -12.16
N CYS A 289 12.70 -2.28 -11.02
CA CYS A 289 13.09 -3.38 -10.13
C CYS A 289 13.02 -4.76 -10.80
N ARG A 290 11.93 -5.04 -11.52
CA ARG A 290 11.77 -6.30 -12.26
C ARG A 290 12.77 -6.43 -13.40
N ALA A 291 13.15 -5.33 -14.04
CA ALA A 291 14.18 -5.34 -15.08
C ALA A 291 15.56 -5.66 -14.48
N LEU A 292 15.92 -5.10 -13.32
CA LEU A 292 17.15 -5.44 -12.60
C LEU A 292 17.20 -6.92 -12.20
N MET A 293 16.07 -7.51 -11.84
CA MET A 293 15.96 -8.96 -11.57
C MET A 293 15.97 -9.82 -12.85
N GLY A 294 15.95 -9.18 -14.04
CA GLY A 294 15.83 -9.86 -15.32
C GLY A 294 14.47 -10.54 -15.54
N LEU A 295 13.42 -10.06 -14.86
CA LEU A 295 12.03 -10.50 -15.05
C LEU A 295 11.38 -9.77 -16.23
N ASN A 296 11.82 -8.55 -16.53
CA ASN A 296 11.41 -7.77 -17.68
C ASN A 296 12.58 -7.64 -18.67
N SER A 297 12.27 -7.64 -19.97
CA SER A 297 13.29 -7.50 -21.00
C SER A 297 13.82 -6.08 -21.06
N ILE A 298 15.13 -5.92 -20.97
CA ILE A 298 15.84 -4.66 -21.17
C ILE A 298 16.14 -4.51 -22.66
N ARG A 299 15.77 -3.39 -23.26
CA ARG A 299 15.93 -3.12 -24.69
C ARG A 299 17.21 -2.37 -25.01
N GLY A 300 17.79 -1.67 -24.06
CA GLY A 300 19.03 -0.91 -24.22
C GLY A 300 19.64 -0.53 -22.90
N GLY A 301 20.89 -0.08 -22.93
CA GLY A 301 21.67 0.24 -21.76
C GLY A 301 22.51 -0.93 -21.25
N GLN A 302 23.10 -0.76 -20.07
CA GLN A 302 23.95 -1.77 -19.41
C GLN A 302 23.57 -1.89 -17.93
N VAL A 303 23.71 -3.07 -17.37
CA VAL A 303 23.48 -3.35 -15.94
C VAL A 303 24.63 -4.19 -15.41
N HIS A 304 25.49 -3.60 -14.58
CA HIS A 304 26.61 -4.29 -13.97
C HIS A 304 26.31 -4.57 -12.48
N LEU A 305 26.33 -5.83 -12.11
CA LEU A 305 26.22 -6.28 -10.73
C LEU A 305 27.56 -6.91 -10.31
N LEU A 306 28.19 -6.37 -9.27
CA LEU A 306 29.51 -6.81 -8.81
C LEU A 306 30.53 -6.89 -9.96
N GLY A 307 30.53 -5.91 -10.86
CA GLY A 307 31.41 -5.82 -12.01
C GLY A 307 31.01 -6.70 -13.21
N GLN A 308 29.96 -7.54 -13.11
CA GLN A 308 29.51 -8.41 -14.19
C GLN A 308 28.32 -7.81 -14.92
N ASP A 309 28.36 -7.77 -16.25
CA ASP A 309 27.24 -7.32 -17.08
C ASP A 309 26.12 -8.38 -17.10
N LEU A 310 25.03 -8.12 -16.35
CA LEU A 310 23.90 -9.04 -16.23
C LEU A 310 23.21 -9.33 -17.57
N LEU A 311 23.28 -8.41 -18.55
CA LEU A 311 22.61 -8.58 -19.84
C LEU A 311 23.34 -9.57 -20.75
N ARG A 312 24.61 -9.83 -20.50
CA ARG A 312 25.43 -10.80 -21.23
C ARG A 312 25.38 -12.20 -20.63
N LEU A 313 25.00 -12.32 -19.35
CA LEU A 313 24.92 -13.63 -18.68
C LEU A 313 23.73 -14.44 -19.17
N ARG A 314 23.89 -15.75 -19.25
CA ARG A 314 22.87 -16.73 -19.66
C ARG A 314 22.97 -17.98 -18.78
N GLY A 315 21.86 -18.74 -18.69
CA GLY A 315 21.81 -20.05 -18.04
C GLY A 315 22.38 -20.07 -16.61
N PRO A 316 23.33 -20.99 -16.32
CA PRO A 316 23.87 -21.15 -14.97
C PRO A 316 24.55 -19.89 -14.43
N SER A 317 25.30 -19.16 -15.25
CA SER A 317 26.00 -17.93 -14.82
C SER A 317 25.02 -16.84 -14.39
N LEU A 318 23.93 -16.64 -15.13
CA LEU A 318 22.87 -15.70 -14.74
C LEU A 318 22.19 -16.15 -13.43
N ARG A 319 21.95 -17.46 -13.27
CA ARG A 319 21.36 -18.00 -12.04
C ARG A 319 22.23 -17.75 -10.81
N VAL A 320 23.57 -17.88 -10.97
CA VAL A 320 24.53 -17.57 -9.90
C VAL A 320 24.53 -16.06 -9.58
N ALA A 321 24.59 -15.20 -10.61
CA ALA A 321 24.58 -13.75 -10.43
C ALA A 321 23.29 -13.29 -9.71
N ARG A 322 22.15 -13.87 -10.03
CA ARG A 322 20.86 -13.55 -9.38
C ARG A 322 20.80 -13.88 -7.88
N ARG A 323 21.69 -14.71 -7.34
CA ARG A 323 21.79 -14.91 -5.88
C ARG A 323 22.24 -13.64 -5.18
N ALA A 324 23.13 -12.87 -5.82
CA ALA A 324 23.66 -11.65 -5.24
C ALA A 324 22.66 -10.48 -5.20
N ILE A 325 21.54 -10.58 -5.94
CA ILE A 325 20.45 -9.59 -5.93
C ILE A 325 19.13 -10.31 -5.67
N GLN A 326 18.43 -9.90 -4.62
CA GLN A 326 17.15 -10.50 -4.23
C GLN A 326 16.08 -9.42 -4.07
N MET A 327 14.80 -9.81 -4.13
CA MET A 327 13.69 -8.88 -4.09
C MET A 327 12.64 -9.32 -3.08
N VAL A 328 12.22 -8.36 -2.26
CA VAL A 328 11.03 -8.45 -1.41
C VAL A 328 9.91 -7.72 -2.12
N PHE A 329 8.85 -8.43 -2.45
CA PHE A 329 7.73 -7.89 -3.24
C PHE A 329 6.69 -7.18 -2.36
N GLN A 330 5.84 -6.39 -2.99
CA GLN A 330 4.78 -5.60 -2.37
C GLN A 330 3.77 -6.46 -1.58
N ASP A 331 3.34 -7.58 -2.14
CA ASP A 331 2.43 -8.53 -1.48
C ASP A 331 3.18 -9.80 -1.07
N PRO A 332 3.49 -9.96 0.24
CA PRO A 332 4.20 -11.13 0.73
C PRO A 332 3.41 -12.43 0.53
N LEU A 333 2.07 -12.40 0.61
CA LEU A 333 1.24 -13.60 0.39
C LEU A 333 1.27 -14.09 -1.05
N ALA A 334 1.30 -13.16 -2.02
CA ALA A 334 1.41 -13.54 -3.43
C ALA A 334 2.76 -14.19 -3.76
N CYS A 335 3.79 -13.95 -2.95
CA CYS A 335 5.14 -14.47 -3.16
C CYS A 335 5.46 -15.73 -2.38
N LEU A 336 4.74 -16.00 -1.29
CA LEU A 336 4.91 -17.21 -0.48
C LEU A 336 3.98 -18.32 -0.99
N ASN A 337 4.52 -19.50 -1.23
CA ASN A 337 3.70 -20.66 -1.58
C ASN A 337 2.81 -21.05 -0.39
N PRO A 338 1.47 -20.95 -0.50
CA PRO A 338 0.56 -21.22 0.62
C PRO A 338 0.55 -22.69 1.09
N ALA A 339 1.12 -23.61 0.31
CA ALA A 339 1.23 -25.03 0.63
C ALA A 339 2.52 -25.40 1.38
N LEU A 340 3.47 -24.47 1.50
CA LEU A 340 4.72 -24.67 2.23
C LEU A 340 4.59 -24.09 3.65
N SER A 341 5.24 -24.77 4.62
CA SER A 341 5.47 -24.17 5.94
C SER A 341 6.42 -22.97 5.82
N VAL A 342 6.44 -22.11 6.82
CA VAL A 342 7.32 -20.94 6.89
C VAL A 342 8.79 -21.35 6.74
N ALA A 343 9.22 -22.38 7.48
CA ALA A 343 10.61 -22.85 7.37
C ALA A 343 10.92 -23.43 5.99
N ASP A 344 9.99 -24.18 5.39
CA ASP A 344 10.19 -24.73 4.05
C ASP A 344 10.20 -23.61 2.98
N ALA A 345 9.36 -22.59 3.12
CA ALA A 345 9.35 -21.44 2.22
C ALA A 345 10.65 -20.62 2.26
N ILE A 346 11.28 -20.49 3.43
CA ILE A 346 12.60 -19.83 3.59
C ILE A 346 13.73 -20.75 3.09
N ALA A 347 13.63 -22.05 3.32
CA ALA A 347 14.63 -23.04 2.89
C ALA A 347 14.63 -23.30 1.37
N ASP A 348 13.50 -23.11 0.69
CA ASP A 348 13.29 -23.41 -0.72
C ASP A 348 14.34 -22.80 -1.67
N PRO A 349 14.75 -21.52 -1.57
CA PRO A 349 15.82 -20.96 -2.39
C PRO A 349 17.15 -21.70 -2.25
N LEU A 350 17.52 -22.14 -1.04
CA LEU A 350 18.77 -22.90 -0.80
C LEU A 350 18.74 -24.25 -1.51
N LEU A 351 17.60 -24.93 -1.47
CA LEU A 351 17.40 -26.23 -2.13
C LEU A 351 17.36 -26.09 -3.65
N ILE A 352 16.65 -25.09 -4.18
CA ILE A 352 16.60 -24.79 -5.62
C ILE A 352 17.99 -24.53 -6.19
N HIS A 353 18.86 -23.86 -5.44
CA HIS A 353 20.24 -23.59 -5.84
C HIS A 353 21.22 -24.70 -5.49
N GLY A 354 20.79 -25.76 -4.82
CA GLY A 354 21.64 -26.91 -4.45
C GLY A 354 22.77 -26.54 -3.48
N LEU A 355 22.53 -25.57 -2.58
CA LEU A 355 23.58 -25.04 -1.71
C LEU A 355 23.82 -25.90 -0.47
N CYS A 356 22.83 -26.65 -0.03
CA CYS A 356 22.93 -27.50 1.17
C CYS A 356 21.84 -28.59 1.18
N SER A 357 21.94 -29.53 2.14
CA SER A 357 20.93 -30.53 2.37
C SER A 357 19.64 -29.96 2.95
N LYS A 358 18.53 -30.69 2.84
CA LYS A 358 17.23 -30.26 3.37
C LYS A 358 17.28 -29.95 4.87
N ALA A 359 18.01 -30.76 5.67
CA ALA A 359 18.16 -30.54 7.09
C ALA A 359 18.92 -29.24 7.39
N ALA A 360 20.04 -28.99 6.69
CA ALA A 360 20.82 -27.77 6.84
C ALA A 360 20.04 -26.53 6.36
N ALA A 361 19.24 -26.65 5.29
CA ALA A 361 18.38 -25.57 4.81
C ALA A 361 17.29 -25.17 5.84
N ARG A 362 16.68 -26.15 6.51
CA ARG A 362 15.70 -25.87 7.60
C ARG A 362 16.37 -25.24 8.83
N GLU A 363 17.56 -25.68 9.20
CA GLU A 363 18.31 -25.07 10.32
C GLU A 363 18.69 -23.61 9.98
N ARG A 364 19.12 -23.35 8.74
CA ARG A 364 19.35 -21.97 8.28
C ARG A 364 18.08 -21.15 8.30
N ALA A 365 16.94 -21.73 7.93
CA ALA A 365 15.63 -21.05 8.00
C ALA A 365 15.25 -20.66 9.44
N ARG A 366 15.52 -21.52 10.44
CA ARG A 366 15.34 -21.20 11.86
C ARG A 366 16.18 -20.01 12.29
N SER A 367 17.47 -20.02 11.96
CA SER A 367 18.37 -18.88 12.25
C SER A 367 17.89 -17.59 11.61
N LEU A 368 17.38 -17.65 10.37
CA LEU A 368 16.85 -16.47 9.68
C LEU A 368 15.54 -15.96 10.30
N LEU A 369 14.68 -16.85 10.81
CA LEU A 369 13.48 -16.45 11.57
C LEU A 369 13.84 -15.65 12.81
N GLU A 370 14.82 -16.13 13.60
CA GLU A 370 15.32 -15.39 14.76
C GLU A 370 15.91 -14.02 14.34
N GLN A 371 16.66 -13.99 13.26
CA GLN A 371 17.30 -12.79 12.74
C GLN A 371 16.29 -11.72 12.29
N VAL A 372 15.13 -12.10 11.77
CA VAL A 372 14.05 -11.17 11.41
C VAL A 372 13.08 -10.89 12.56
N GLY A 373 13.41 -11.31 13.79
CA GLY A 373 12.62 -11.05 14.99
C GLY A 373 11.35 -11.90 15.11
N LEU A 374 11.29 -13.07 14.42
CA LEU A 374 10.26 -14.09 14.62
C LEU A 374 10.78 -15.14 15.62
N SER A 375 10.89 -14.73 16.88
CA SER A 375 11.46 -15.50 17.98
C SER A 375 10.39 -15.86 19.02
N PRO A 376 10.43 -17.09 19.62
CA PRO A 376 11.29 -18.19 19.22
C PRO A 376 10.84 -18.82 17.88
N ALA A 377 11.79 -19.22 17.05
CA ALA A 377 11.53 -19.74 15.69
C ALA A 377 10.57 -20.95 15.68
N ASP A 378 10.60 -21.78 16.74
CA ASP A 378 9.74 -22.96 16.90
C ASP A 378 8.24 -22.63 16.87
N GLN A 379 7.84 -21.43 17.27
CA GLN A 379 6.45 -21.00 17.22
C GLN A 379 5.97 -20.67 15.80
N PHE A 380 6.89 -20.42 14.87
CA PHE A 380 6.58 -19.93 13.53
C PHE A 380 6.92 -20.92 12.42
N GLN A 381 7.98 -21.73 12.59
CA GLN A 381 8.58 -22.54 11.53
C GLN A 381 7.59 -23.50 10.81
N ASP A 382 6.65 -24.08 11.53
CA ASP A 382 5.68 -25.05 11.02
C ASP A 382 4.32 -24.41 10.67
N ARG A 383 4.15 -23.09 10.90
CA ARG A 383 2.96 -22.36 10.45
C ARG A 383 2.96 -22.19 8.94
N PHE A 384 1.75 -21.98 8.40
CA PHE A 384 1.56 -21.62 6.99
C PHE A 384 1.42 -20.10 6.84
N PRO A 385 1.74 -19.52 5.67
CA PRO A 385 1.68 -18.07 5.46
C PRO A 385 0.36 -17.42 5.88
N LYS A 386 -0.77 -18.06 5.61
CA LYS A 386 -2.11 -17.55 5.97
C LYS A 386 -2.39 -17.48 7.50
N GLN A 387 -1.57 -18.12 8.32
CA GLN A 387 -1.69 -18.12 9.77
C GLN A 387 -0.89 -16.99 10.44
N LEU A 388 -0.21 -16.19 9.66
CA LEU A 388 0.64 -15.08 10.09
C LEU A 388 -0.07 -13.75 9.91
N SER A 389 0.27 -12.75 10.75
CA SER A 389 -0.11 -11.36 10.54
C SER A 389 0.66 -10.77 9.33
N GLY A 390 0.19 -9.65 8.77
CA GLY A 390 0.85 -9.00 7.63
C GLY A 390 2.32 -8.66 7.89
N GLY A 391 2.64 -8.12 9.07
CA GLY A 391 4.02 -7.85 9.47
C GLY A 391 4.87 -9.11 9.62
N GLN A 392 4.30 -10.20 10.15
CA GLN A 392 4.98 -11.50 10.24
C GLN A 392 5.24 -12.09 8.85
N GLN A 393 4.27 -12.01 7.94
CA GLN A 393 4.43 -12.44 6.53
C GLN A 393 5.55 -11.66 5.85
N GLN A 394 5.62 -10.34 6.09
CA GLN A 394 6.69 -9.49 5.55
C GLN A 394 8.06 -9.89 6.09
N ARG A 395 8.19 -10.16 7.39
CA ARG A 395 9.43 -10.66 8.00
C ARG A 395 9.85 -12.01 7.41
N VAL A 396 8.91 -12.92 7.14
CA VAL A 396 9.18 -14.20 6.43
C VAL A 396 9.66 -13.95 4.99
N ALA A 397 9.06 -13.02 4.26
CA ALA A 397 9.50 -12.68 2.91
C ALA A 397 10.93 -12.08 2.90
N ILE A 398 11.27 -11.25 3.89
CA ILE A 398 12.63 -10.74 4.09
C ILE A 398 13.59 -11.89 4.42
N ALA A 399 13.25 -12.79 5.36
CA ALA A 399 14.07 -13.94 5.70
C ALA A 399 14.35 -14.84 4.49
N ARG A 400 13.32 -15.09 3.65
CA ARG A 400 13.46 -15.84 2.40
C ARG A 400 14.43 -15.18 1.41
N ALA A 401 14.34 -13.86 1.25
CA ALA A 401 15.25 -13.12 0.40
C ALA A 401 16.71 -13.16 0.91
N LEU A 402 16.90 -13.14 2.23
CA LEU A 402 18.22 -13.22 2.87
C LEU A 402 18.83 -14.64 2.83
N ALA A 403 18.05 -15.68 2.56
CA ALA A 403 18.53 -17.06 2.55
C ALA A 403 19.71 -17.29 1.57
N LEU A 404 19.76 -16.54 0.47
CA LEU A 404 20.82 -16.60 -0.53
C LEU A 404 22.00 -15.65 -0.27
N GLU A 405 22.02 -14.96 0.88
CA GLU A 405 23.06 -13.99 1.30
C GLU A 405 23.34 -12.94 0.21
N PRO A 406 22.31 -12.20 -0.22
CA PRO A 406 22.45 -11.23 -1.29
C PRO A 406 23.37 -10.07 -0.91
N LYS A 407 23.95 -9.41 -1.93
CA LYS A 407 24.67 -8.13 -1.77
C LYS A 407 23.76 -6.94 -2.02
N VAL A 408 22.71 -7.14 -2.81
CA VAL A 408 21.68 -6.13 -3.11
C VAL A 408 20.31 -6.68 -2.74
N LEU A 409 19.55 -5.94 -1.95
CA LEU A 409 18.17 -6.23 -1.61
C LEU A 409 17.26 -5.16 -2.20
N ILE A 410 16.34 -5.57 -3.07
CA ILE A 410 15.29 -4.70 -3.60
C ILE A 410 14.04 -4.86 -2.74
N CYS A 411 13.56 -3.77 -2.17
CA CYS A 411 12.31 -3.71 -1.39
C CYS A 411 11.25 -2.95 -2.21
N ASP A 412 10.39 -3.66 -2.96
CA ASP A 412 9.35 -3.04 -3.81
C ASP A 412 8.07 -2.85 -3.01
N GLU A 413 7.84 -1.60 -2.56
CA GLU A 413 6.69 -1.19 -1.72
C GLU A 413 6.43 -2.13 -0.53
N SER A 414 7.50 -2.70 0.00
CA SER A 414 7.47 -3.79 0.99
C SER A 414 6.89 -3.41 2.36
N VAL A 415 6.63 -2.12 2.62
CA VAL A 415 6.05 -1.63 3.87
C VAL A 415 4.76 -0.83 3.69
N SER A 416 4.30 -0.62 2.45
CA SER A 416 3.18 0.27 2.13
C SER A 416 1.81 -0.24 2.62
N MET A 417 1.64 -1.56 2.77
CA MET A 417 0.39 -2.19 3.22
C MET A 417 0.34 -2.43 4.74
N LEU A 418 1.38 -2.01 5.47
CA LEU A 418 1.48 -2.20 6.91
C LEU A 418 0.96 -0.96 7.65
N ASP A 419 0.38 -1.16 8.84
CA ASP A 419 0.08 -0.05 9.72
C ASP A 419 1.36 0.66 10.21
N ALA A 420 1.22 1.89 10.68
CA ALA A 420 2.37 2.76 10.99
C ALA A 420 3.33 2.15 12.02
N GLU A 421 2.83 1.41 13.01
CA GLU A 421 3.62 0.78 14.06
C GLU A 421 4.44 -0.39 13.49
N VAL A 422 3.79 -1.31 12.79
CA VAL A 422 4.44 -2.45 12.14
C VAL A 422 5.39 -1.99 11.02
N GLN A 423 5.04 -0.95 10.30
CA GLN A 423 5.91 -0.33 9.29
C GLN A 423 7.21 0.17 9.92
N ALA A 424 7.13 0.90 11.05
CA ALA A 424 8.30 1.38 11.76
C ALA A 424 9.21 0.22 12.22
N GLU A 425 8.63 -0.84 12.79
CA GLU A 425 9.36 -2.03 13.19
C GLU A 425 10.09 -2.73 12.02
N VAL A 426 9.44 -2.83 10.84
CA VAL A 426 10.06 -3.45 9.66
C VAL A 426 11.16 -2.56 9.09
N LEU A 427 11.00 -1.23 9.11
CA LEU A 427 12.05 -0.30 8.69
C LEU A 427 13.27 -0.39 9.62
N ASP A 428 13.07 -0.48 10.93
CA ASP A 428 14.16 -0.66 11.90
C ASP A 428 14.87 -2.01 11.71
N LEU A 429 14.10 -3.09 11.45
CA LEU A 429 14.68 -4.37 11.08
C LEU A 429 15.56 -4.26 9.83
N LEU A 430 15.08 -3.59 8.76
CA LEU A 430 15.83 -3.42 7.52
C LEU A 430 17.13 -2.60 7.76
N ARG A 431 17.10 -1.56 8.62
CA ARG A 431 18.30 -0.81 9.00
C ARG A 431 19.32 -1.70 9.72
N GLN A 432 18.86 -2.52 10.68
CA GLN A 432 19.73 -3.45 11.40
C GLN A 432 20.37 -4.48 10.46
N LEU A 433 19.57 -5.05 9.55
CA LEU A 433 20.06 -6.00 8.55
C LEU A 433 21.05 -5.35 7.59
N GLN A 434 20.79 -4.13 7.14
CA GLN A 434 21.70 -3.35 6.30
C GLN A 434 23.05 -3.15 6.98
N HIS A 435 23.03 -2.68 8.22
CA HIS A 435 24.26 -2.43 8.99
C HIS A 435 25.03 -3.72 9.27
N ASN A 436 24.33 -4.77 9.75
CA ASN A 436 24.96 -6.02 10.18
C ASN A 436 25.52 -6.87 9.02
N LEU A 437 24.87 -6.81 7.86
CA LEU A 437 25.21 -7.63 6.70
C LEU A 437 25.92 -6.84 5.59
N GLY A 438 26.08 -5.53 5.74
CA GLY A 438 26.62 -4.65 4.70
C GLY A 438 25.79 -4.64 3.42
N LEU A 439 24.47 -4.80 3.54
CA LEU A 439 23.56 -4.87 2.39
C LEU A 439 23.43 -3.52 1.70
N ALA A 440 23.55 -3.53 0.38
CA ALA A 440 23.04 -2.42 -0.43
C ALA A 440 21.54 -2.61 -0.67
N MET A 441 20.75 -1.54 -0.58
CA MET A 441 19.28 -1.62 -0.72
C MET A 441 18.76 -0.68 -1.80
N ILE A 442 17.83 -1.17 -2.63
CA ILE A 442 16.92 -0.33 -3.43
C ILE A 442 15.57 -0.35 -2.74
N PHE A 443 15.17 0.79 -2.19
CA PHE A 443 13.91 0.92 -1.44
C PHE A 443 12.89 1.69 -2.27
N VAL A 444 11.92 0.98 -2.82
CA VAL A 444 10.86 1.56 -3.64
C VAL A 444 9.66 1.90 -2.76
N THR A 445 9.21 3.12 -2.85
CA THR A 445 8.00 3.58 -2.15
C THR A 445 7.35 4.74 -2.92
N HIS A 446 6.08 4.95 -2.65
CA HIS A 446 5.37 6.17 -3.06
C HIS A 446 5.34 7.23 -1.95
N ASP A 447 5.82 6.91 -0.75
CA ASP A 447 5.89 7.80 0.41
C ASP A 447 7.29 8.41 0.51
N LEU A 448 7.41 9.66 0.08
CA LEU A 448 8.67 10.40 0.09
C LEU A 448 9.15 10.70 1.52
N ALA A 449 8.24 10.85 2.50
CA ALA A 449 8.60 11.08 3.88
C ALA A 449 9.34 9.85 4.48
N VAL A 450 8.83 8.64 4.18
CA VAL A 450 9.50 7.40 4.58
C VAL A 450 10.85 7.26 3.89
N ALA A 451 10.91 7.52 2.58
CA ALA A 451 12.17 7.43 1.84
C ALA A 451 13.23 8.43 2.37
N SER A 452 12.81 9.65 2.70
CA SER A 452 13.73 10.69 3.19
C SER A 452 14.39 10.36 4.53
N GLY A 453 13.68 9.69 5.43
CA GLY A 453 14.21 9.29 6.74
C GLY A 453 14.91 7.92 6.75
N PHE A 454 14.69 7.09 5.72
CA PHE A 454 15.26 5.75 5.65
C PHE A 454 16.49 5.66 4.72
N CYS A 455 16.44 6.34 3.57
CA CYS A 455 17.43 6.20 2.51
C CYS A 455 18.56 7.23 2.62
N HIS A 456 19.78 6.84 2.26
CA HIS A 456 20.93 7.75 2.14
C HIS A 456 20.72 8.76 1.00
N ARG A 457 20.11 8.29 -0.10
CA ARG A 457 19.85 9.04 -1.31
C ARG A 457 18.52 8.61 -1.90
N VAL A 458 17.85 9.52 -2.57
CA VAL A 458 16.56 9.28 -3.25
C VAL A 458 16.67 9.69 -4.71
N ILE A 459 16.11 8.90 -5.61
CA ILE A 459 15.83 9.24 -6.99
C ILE A 459 14.32 9.36 -7.17
N VAL A 460 13.88 10.43 -7.84
CA VAL A 460 12.48 10.66 -8.17
C VAL A 460 12.26 10.27 -9.62
N LEU A 461 11.37 9.29 -9.83
CA LEU A 461 11.01 8.79 -11.15
C LEU A 461 9.69 9.45 -11.62
N ASP A 462 9.70 9.97 -12.85
CA ASP A 462 8.49 10.40 -13.54
C ASP A 462 8.52 9.92 -14.98
N ARG A 463 7.43 9.28 -15.43
CA ARG A 463 7.24 8.79 -16.81
C ARG A 463 8.44 8.03 -17.38
N GLY A 464 9.09 7.22 -16.53
CA GLY A 464 10.22 6.38 -16.90
C GLY A 464 11.58 7.07 -16.86
N HIS A 465 11.69 8.34 -16.45
CA HIS A 465 12.94 9.09 -16.33
C HIS A 465 13.23 9.48 -14.89
N ILE A 466 14.51 9.59 -14.53
CA ILE A 466 14.94 10.24 -13.28
C ILE A 466 14.85 11.75 -13.48
N VAL A 467 14.02 12.43 -12.69
CA VAL A 467 13.80 13.88 -12.78
C VAL A 467 14.47 14.65 -11.66
N GLU A 468 14.78 13.99 -10.56
CA GLU A 468 15.51 14.57 -9.43
C GLU A 468 16.26 13.48 -8.67
N GLU A 469 17.44 13.83 -8.14
CA GLU A 469 18.29 12.94 -7.34
C GLU A 469 19.01 13.75 -6.27
N GLY A 470 19.14 13.19 -5.07
CA GLY A 470 19.85 13.80 -3.95
C GLY A 470 19.62 13.12 -2.61
N PRO A 471 20.21 13.67 -1.52
CA PRO A 471 19.84 13.25 -0.18
C PRO A 471 18.34 13.38 0.06
N GLY A 472 17.74 12.39 0.72
CA GLY A 472 16.29 12.31 0.86
C GLY A 472 15.70 13.50 1.62
N ASP A 473 16.35 13.95 2.67
CA ASP A 473 15.97 15.12 3.45
C ASP A 473 15.98 16.42 2.62
N ARG A 474 16.97 16.60 1.73
CA ARG A 474 17.01 17.75 0.81
C ARG A 474 15.85 17.73 -0.18
N ILE A 475 15.56 16.59 -0.80
CA ILE A 475 14.45 16.47 -1.74
C ILE A 475 13.10 16.72 -1.03
N PHE A 476 12.96 16.26 0.22
CA PHE A 476 11.76 16.47 0.99
C PHE A 476 11.55 17.92 1.45
N GLN A 477 12.66 18.63 1.81
CA GLN A 477 12.60 20.02 2.30
C GLN A 477 12.57 21.06 1.17
N ALA A 478 13.30 20.81 0.08
CA ALA A 478 13.49 21.76 -1.01
C ALA A 478 13.45 21.08 -2.40
N PRO A 479 12.27 20.48 -2.77
CA PRO A 479 12.10 19.78 -4.04
C PRO A 479 12.28 20.71 -5.23
N GLN A 480 13.04 20.29 -6.24
CA GLN A 480 13.30 21.08 -7.44
C GLN A 480 12.33 20.72 -8.57
N ALA A 481 12.07 19.41 -8.79
CA ALA A 481 11.16 18.95 -9.83
C ALA A 481 9.69 19.19 -9.44
N GLU A 482 8.83 19.45 -10.40
CA GLU A 482 7.38 19.66 -10.20
C GLU A 482 6.71 18.43 -9.54
N ILE A 483 7.06 17.24 -10.02
CA ILE A 483 6.54 16.00 -9.44
C ILE A 483 7.00 15.80 -8.00
N SER A 484 8.24 16.16 -7.67
CA SER A 484 8.76 16.10 -6.29
C SER A 484 7.97 17.01 -5.36
N ARG A 485 7.65 18.23 -5.80
CA ARG A 485 6.77 19.16 -5.05
C ARG A 485 5.39 18.57 -4.84
N THR A 486 4.81 18.00 -5.90
CA THR A 486 3.50 17.33 -5.81
C THR A 486 3.51 16.18 -4.79
N LEU A 487 4.56 15.36 -4.78
CA LEU A 487 4.71 14.25 -3.83
C LEU A 487 4.90 14.76 -2.40
N VAL A 488 5.69 15.82 -2.18
CA VAL A 488 5.90 16.43 -0.86
C VAL A 488 4.60 17.06 -0.33
N ASP A 489 3.87 17.79 -1.18
CA ASP A 489 2.60 18.45 -0.81
C ASP A 489 1.49 17.44 -0.51
N ALA A 490 1.55 16.27 -1.15
CA ALA A 490 0.61 15.18 -0.92
C ALA A 490 0.88 14.43 0.39
N CYS A 491 2.12 14.43 0.90
CA CYS A 491 2.48 13.74 2.15
C CYS A 491 1.67 14.33 3.31
N PRO A 492 0.87 13.52 4.02
CA PRO A 492 0.18 13.98 5.21
C PRO A 492 1.21 14.34 6.29
N ARG A 493 1.08 15.53 6.87
CA ARG A 493 1.94 15.99 7.98
C ARG A 493 1.11 16.13 9.23
N LEU A 494 1.68 15.79 10.37
CA LEU A 494 1.05 16.10 11.66
C LEU A 494 1.08 17.61 11.89
N PRO A 495 0.04 18.18 12.48
CA PRO A 495 0.06 19.58 12.91
C PRO A 495 1.18 19.75 13.96
N ARG A 496 2.06 20.73 13.72
CA ARG A 496 3.14 21.12 14.65
C ARG A 496 2.59 22.00 15.74
#